data_a12d9e8a1bd68da3bc52356f581cf97f
#
_entry.id   a12d9e8a1bd68da3bc52356f581cf97f
#
_cell.length_a   1.000
_cell.length_b   1.000
_cell.length_c   1.000
_cell.angle_alpha   90.00
_cell.angle_beta   90.00
_cell.angle_gamma   90.00
#
_symmetry.space_group_name_H-M   'P 1'
#
loop_
_entity.id
_entity.type
_entity.pdbx_description
1 polymer ?
#
loop_
_entity_poly.entity_id
_entity_poly.type
_entity_poly.pdbx_seq_one_letter_code
_entity_poly.pdbx_strand_id
1 'polypeptide(L)'
;MISPALKLKVVAGLLLAFAGSASAATYTNVPAGATTDLPFAYFGNSANQSGDSPMVGQVFSLTENSLLSSFSFYAIGNTSASFQLNVAQWNPDSNLKNQAVNNVGSNLLTTTFNAVDTYNATGGYTTLSFENLGLSLNAGTKYIAYLTSSDASVTGIQLSRTQTAADSTGFGLGHAYNSTIPGQGWQLPFNGNGFLSLQYTAVTAAVPEPESYALMFAGMALVGAAVKRRQNNQA
;
A
#
# COMPACT_ATOMS: atom_id res chain seq x y z
N MET A 1 -31.81 8.30 45.15
CA MET A 1 -30.97 9.46 44.71
C MET A 1 -29.65 8.95 44.22
N ILE A 2 -29.33 9.10 42.93
CA ILE A 2 -28.07 8.64 42.35
C ILE A 2 -27.02 9.70 42.68
N SER A 3 -25.89 9.29 43.28
CA SER A 3 -24.78 10.18 43.64
C SER A 3 -24.28 11.01 42.46
N PRO A 4 -24.05 12.33 42.60
CA PRO A 4 -23.54 13.18 41.52
C PRO A 4 -22.19 12.71 40.97
N ALA A 5 -21.36 12.05 41.76
CA ALA A 5 -20.11 11.45 41.35
C ALA A 5 -20.30 10.26 40.36
N LEU A 6 -21.41 9.52 40.50
CA LEU A 6 -21.69 8.40 39.58
C LEU A 6 -22.17 8.91 38.22
N LYS A 7 -22.90 10.04 38.18
CA LYS A 7 -23.37 10.66 36.93
C LYS A 7 -22.22 11.21 36.07
N LEU A 8 -21.18 11.75 36.72
CA LEU A 8 -19.99 12.26 36.01
C LEU A 8 -19.14 11.14 35.40
N LYS A 9 -19.02 10.00 36.10
CA LYS A 9 -18.28 8.84 35.60
C LYS A 9 -18.95 8.19 34.39
N VAL A 10 -20.28 8.17 34.31
CA VAL A 10 -21.02 7.63 33.18
C VAL A 10 -20.86 8.51 31.93
N VAL A 11 -20.83 9.82 32.07
CA VAL A 11 -20.64 10.75 30.94
C VAL A 11 -19.20 10.70 30.41
N ALA A 12 -18.21 10.61 31.29
CA ALA A 12 -16.82 10.47 30.87
C ALA A 12 -16.53 9.11 30.19
N GLY A 13 -17.20 8.04 30.64
CA GLY A 13 -17.08 6.72 30.01
C GLY A 13 -17.73 6.65 28.62
N LEU A 14 -18.79 7.40 28.38
CA LEU A 14 -19.47 7.43 27.08
C LEU A 14 -18.67 8.20 26.01
N LEU A 15 -17.92 9.22 26.40
CA LEU A 15 -17.06 10.01 25.49
C LEU A 15 -15.82 9.26 25.00
N LEU A 16 -15.30 8.35 25.82
CA LEU A 16 -14.15 7.50 25.42
C LEU A 16 -14.52 6.39 24.42
N ALA A 17 -15.80 6.03 24.33
CA ALA A 17 -16.28 4.97 23.43
C ALA A 17 -16.41 5.41 21.96
N PHE A 18 -16.32 6.71 21.65
CA PHE A 18 -16.42 7.25 20.29
C PHE A 18 -15.07 7.65 19.65
N ALA A 19 -13.97 7.42 20.32
CA ALA A 19 -12.68 7.47 19.64
C ALA A 19 -12.59 6.23 18.74
N GLY A 20 -13.13 6.34 17.53
CA GLY A 20 -13.00 5.30 16.51
C GLY A 20 -11.53 4.93 16.38
N SER A 21 -11.18 3.70 16.73
CA SER A 21 -9.83 3.18 16.56
C SER A 21 -9.56 3.13 15.06
N ALA A 22 -8.64 3.96 14.58
CA ALA A 22 -8.07 3.79 13.25
C ALA A 22 -7.48 2.38 13.18
N SER A 23 -8.15 1.48 12.46
CA SER A 23 -7.70 0.10 12.32
C SER A 23 -6.72 0.01 11.17
N ALA A 24 -5.60 -0.67 11.39
CA ALA A 24 -4.71 -1.04 10.31
C ALA A 24 -5.39 -2.11 9.45
N ALA A 25 -5.35 -1.94 8.13
CA ALA A 25 -5.79 -2.94 7.15
C ALA A 25 -4.57 -3.58 6.49
N THR A 26 -4.63 -4.90 6.33
CA THR A 26 -3.61 -5.63 5.58
C THR A 26 -4.23 -6.18 4.30
N TYR A 27 -3.64 -5.81 3.18
CA TYR A 27 -3.98 -6.31 1.85
C TYR A 27 -2.88 -7.25 1.40
N THR A 28 -3.21 -8.52 1.16
CA THR A 28 -2.27 -9.51 0.65
C THR A 28 -2.97 -10.45 -0.33
N ASN A 29 -2.31 -10.70 -1.46
CA ASN A 29 -2.73 -11.70 -2.43
C ASN A 29 -1.82 -12.94 -2.43
N VAL A 30 -0.97 -13.06 -1.40
CA VAL A 30 -0.10 -14.23 -1.20
C VAL A 30 -0.92 -15.34 -0.58
N PRO A 31 -1.12 -16.48 -1.25
CA PRO A 31 -1.82 -17.64 -0.66
C PRO A 31 -1.08 -18.15 0.56
N ALA A 32 -1.83 -18.59 1.57
CA ALA A 32 -1.25 -19.32 2.70
C ALA A 32 -0.54 -20.58 2.18
N GLY A 33 0.76 -20.73 2.51
CA GLY A 33 1.59 -21.82 2.00
C GLY A 33 2.08 -21.64 0.57
N ALA A 34 2.13 -20.39 0.07
CA ALA A 34 2.65 -20.09 -1.26
C ALA A 34 4.02 -20.72 -1.49
N THR A 35 4.15 -21.39 -2.62
CA THR A 35 5.39 -21.97 -3.15
C THR A 35 5.80 -21.22 -4.42
N THR A 36 7.03 -21.40 -4.85
CA THR A 36 7.64 -20.70 -6.01
C THR A 36 7.16 -21.13 -7.39
N ASP A 37 6.18 -22.03 -7.47
CA ASP A 37 5.65 -22.52 -8.75
C ASP A 37 4.71 -21.53 -9.46
N LEU A 38 4.78 -20.26 -9.08
CA LEU A 38 3.91 -19.23 -9.64
C LEU A 38 4.57 -18.53 -10.82
N PRO A 39 3.76 -18.05 -11.78
CA PRO A 39 4.27 -17.19 -12.85
C PRO A 39 5.02 -15.99 -12.25
N PHE A 40 5.98 -15.45 -12.98
CA PHE A 40 6.82 -14.35 -12.50
C PHE A 40 6.93 -13.23 -13.53
N ALA A 41 7.32 -12.05 -13.05
CA ALA A 41 7.76 -10.92 -13.85
C ALA A 41 9.27 -10.76 -13.67
N TYR A 42 9.99 -10.51 -14.75
CA TYR A 42 11.43 -10.30 -14.68
C TYR A 42 11.77 -8.85 -14.34
N PHE A 43 12.66 -8.71 -13.37
CA PHE A 43 13.31 -7.45 -13.04
C PHE A 43 14.80 -7.51 -13.43
N GLY A 44 15.29 -6.48 -14.09
CA GLY A 44 16.70 -6.36 -14.39
C GLY A 44 17.05 -5.02 -15.03
N ASN A 45 18.25 -4.52 -14.70
CA ASN A 45 18.78 -3.25 -15.19
C ASN A 45 19.56 -3.38 -16.51
N SER A 46 19.81 -4.60 -16.97
CA SER A 46 20.61 -4.83 -18.18
C SER A 46 19.75 -4.64 -19.44
N ALA A 47 20.16 -3.71 -20.28
CA ALA A 47 19.58 -3.51 -21.61
C ALA A 47 19.77 -4.71 -22.57
N ASN A 48 20.57 -5.69 -22.17
CA ASN A 48 20.97 -6.83 -23.02
C ASN A 48 20.16 -8.10 -22.75
N GLN A 49 19.28 -8.11 -21.75
CA GLN A 49 18.42 -9.26 -21.43
C GLN A 49 17.02 -9.01 -21.99
N SER A 50 16.63 -9.83 -22.96
CA SER A 50 15.26 -9.80 -23.50
C SER A 50 14.27 -10.24 -22.42
N GLY A 51 13.37 -9.35 -22.05
CA GLY A 51 12.31 -9.61 -21.08
C GLY A 51 12.49 -8.98 -19.70
N ASP A 52 13.70 -8.54 -19.34
CA ASP A 52 13.93 -7.83 -18.10
C ASP A 52 13.41 -6.38 -18.16
N SER A 53 12.91 -5.90 -17.05
CA SER A 53 12.44 -4.53 -16.88
C SER A 53 13.14 -3.86 -15.70
N PRO A 54 13.73 -2.66 -15.86
CA PRO A 54 14.44 -1.95 -14.80
C PRO A 54 13.51 -1.40 -13.71
N MET A 55 12.22 -1.38 -13.98
CA MET A 55 11.19 -0.98 -13.04
C MET A 55 10.01 -1.92 -13.18
N VAL A 56 9.64 -2.58 -12.11
CA VAL A 56 8.48 -3.47 -12.03
C VAL A 56 7.71 -3.14 -10.76
N GLY A 57 6.40 -3.06 -10.84
CA GLY A 57 5.58 -2.66 -9.70
C GLY A 57 4.15 -3.14 -9.77
N GLN A 58 3.41 -2.84 -8.69
CA GLN A 58 2.00 -3.14 -8.50
C GLN A 58 1.20 -1.85 -8.57
N VAL A 59 0.23 -1.80 -9.48
CA VAL A 59 -0.77 -0.74 -9.51
C VAL A 59 -1.88 -1.08 -8.51
N PHE A 60 -2.31 -0.10 -7.73
CA PHE A 60 -3.31 -0.29 -6.68
C PHE A 60 -4.16 0.96 -6.46
N SER A 61 -5.28 0.79 -5.74
CA SER A 61 -6.11 1.90 -5.27
C SER A 61 -6.69 1.56 -3.90
N LEU A 62 -7.13 2.59 -3.20
CA LEU A 62 -7.75 2.50 -1.89
C LEU A 62 -9.18 3.02 -1.94
N THR A 63 -10.06 2.43 -1.16
CA THR A 63 -11.46 2.87 -1.01
C THR A 63 -11.62 3.99 0.01
N GLU A 64 -10.62 4.15 0.90
CA GLU A 64 -10.61 5.13 1.97
C GLU A 64 -9.25 5.85 2.03
N ASN A 65 -9.24 7.10 2.52
CA ASN A 65 -8.00 7.81 2.79
C ASN A 65 -7.19 7.03 3.83
N SER A 66 -5.95 6.72 3.50
CA SER A 66 -5.14 5.83 4.31
C SER A 66 -3.68 6.27 4.37
N LEU A 67 -3.02 5.89 5.45
CA LEU A 67 -1.57 6.00 5.60
C LEU A 67 -0.95 4.66 5.22
N LEU A 68 -0.19 4.61 4.12
CA LEU A 68 0.58 3.42 3.76
C LEU A 68 1.75 3.27 4.73
N SER A 69 1.75 2.21 5.52
CA SER A 69 2.75 1.95 6.55
C SER A 69 3.86 1.03 6.06
N SER A 70 3.53 0.01 5.26
CA SER A 70 4.51 -0.89 4.66
C SER A 70 4.02 -1.44 3.32
N PHE A 71 4.99 -1.86 2.49
CA PHE A 71 4.74 -2.57 1.25
C PHE A 71 5.82 -3.63 1.04
N SER A 72 5.42 -4.85 0.69
CA SER A 72 6.34 -5.96 0.44
C SER A 72 6.06 -6.61 -0.90
N PHE A 73 7.12 -7.02 -1.59
CA PHE A 73 7.09 -7.87 -2.77
C PHE A 73 7.77 -9.21 -2.47
N TYR A 74 7.64 -10.17 -3.37
CA TYR A 74 8.18 -11.51 -3.22
C TYR A 74 9.01 -11.87 -4.45
N ALA A 75 10.31 -12.04 -4.25
CA ALA A 75 11.23 -12.53 -5.28
C ALA A 75 11.37 -14.05 -5.17
N ILE A 76 11.34 -14.75 -6.29
CA ILE A 76 11.52 -16.20 -6.35
C ILE A 76 12.99 -16.52 -6.08
N GLY A 77 13.25 -17.51 -5.23
CA GLY A 77 14.57 -17.90 -4.82
C GLY A 77 15.19 -16.96 -3.78
N ASN A 78 16.48 -17.14 -3.56
CA ASN A 78 17.28 -16.29 -2.67
C ASN A 78 17.97 -15.20 -3.50
N THR A 79 17.66 -13.94 -3.22
CA THR A 79 18.33 -12.79 -3.84
C THR A 79 19.01 -11.94 -2.79
N SER A 80 20.21 -11.45 -3.11
CA SER A 80 20.95 -10.45 -2.34
C SER A 80 20.94 -9.07 -3.00
N ALA A 81 20.17 -8.90 -4.07
CA ALA A 81 20.06 -7.62 -4.77
C ALA A 81 19.43 -6.56 -3.87
N SER A 82 19.95 -5.35 -3.93
CA SER A 82 19.42 -4.21 -3.19
C SER A 82 18.35 -3.50 -4.01
N PHE A 83 17.17 -3.31 -3.42
CA PHE A 83 16.05 -2.66 -4.06
C PHE A 83 15.65 -1.37 -3.35
N GLN A 84 15.11 -0.44 -4.12
CA GLN A 84 14.45 0.76 -3.65
C GLN A 84 12.97 0.69 -4.02
N LEU A 85 12.09 0.98 -3.07
CA LEU A 85 10.66 1.18 -3.34
C LEU A 85 10.42 2.63 -3.71
N ASN A 86 9.67 2.81 -4.79
CA ASN A 86 9.12 4.08 -5.20
C ASN A 86 7.60 3.98 -5.21
N VAL A 87 6.90 5.02 -4.78
CA VAL A 87 5.44 5.13 -4.90
C VAL A 87 5.11 6.40 -5.65
N ALA A 88 4.28 6.30 -6.68
CA ALA A 88 3.86 7.41 -7.51
C ALA A 88 2.37 7.30 -7.85
N GLN A 89 1.77 8.39 -8.31
CA GLN A 89 0.42 8.35 -8.85
C GLN A 89 0.42 7.68 -10.21
N TRP A 90 -0.52 6.75 -10.42
CA TRP A 90 -0.78 6.13 -11.69
C TRP A 90 -1.83 6.92 -12.46
N ASN A 91 -1.50 7.37 -13.68
CA ASN A 91 -2.42 8.19 -14.49
C ASN A 91 -3.57 7.34 -15.02
N PRO A 92 -4.84 7.67 -14.69
CA PRO A 92 -6.00 6.88 -15.11
C PRO A 92 -6.36 6.98 -16.58
N ASP A 93 -5.89 8.02 -17.30
CA ASP A 93 -6.36 8.32 -18.67
C ASP A 93 -5.69 7.48 -19.76
N SER A 94 -4.78 6.61 -19.40
CA SER A 94 -4.16 5.72 -20.37
C SER A 94 -5.06 4.52 -20.63
N ASN A 95 -5.56 4.39 -21.82
CA ASN A 95 -6.20 3.19 -22.34
C ASN A 95 -5.19 2.04 -22.43
N LEU A 96 -5.16 1.22 -21.39
CA LEU A 96 -4.10 0.30 -21.01
C LEU A 96 -4.08 -1.02 -21.81
N LYS A 97 -4.40 -1.01 -23.07
CA LYS A 97 -4.16 -2.16 -23.93
C LYS A 97 -2.83 -1.97 -24.65
N ASN A 98 -1.75 -2.51 -24.06
CA ASN A 98 -0.43 -2.63 -24.71
C ASN A 98 0.16 -1.32 -25.27
N GLN A 99 -0.09 -0.18 -24.66
CA GLN A 99 0.45 1.09 -25.17
C GLN A 99 1.49 1.66 -24.20
N ALA A 100 2.62 2.00 -24.77
CA ALA A 100 3.66 2.81 -24.16
C ALA A 100 3.08 4.17 -23.75
N VAL A 101 2.90 4.42 -22.48
CA VAL A 101 2.41 5.70 -21.97
C VAL A 101 3.21 6.08 -20.73
N ASN A 102 3.58 7.34 -20.63
CA ASN A 102 4.11 7.93 -19.40
C ASN A 102 2.99 8.05 -18.36
N ASN A 103 2.66 6.93 -17.71
CA ASN A 103 1.52 6.83 -16.80
C ASN A 103 1.87 7.08 -15.34
N VAL A 104 3.14 7.30 -15.07
CA VAL A 104 3.65 7.48 -13.71
C VAL A 104 3.98 8.95 -13.50
N GLY A 105 3.34 9.54 -12.50
CA GLY A 105 3.63 10.88 -12.04
C GLY A 105 4.97 10.97 -11.30
N SER A 106 5.26 12.12 -10.73
CA SER A 106 6.41 12.28 -9.84
C SER A 106 6.28 11.34 -8.64
N ASN A 107 7.40 10.82 -8.15
CA ASN A 107 7.41 10.00 -6.95
C ASN A 107 6.89 10.80 -5.74
N LEU A 108 5.90 10.23 -5.06
CA LEU A 108 5.39 10.70 -3.78
C LEU A 108 6.26 10.20 -2.63
N LEU A 109 6.89 9.03 -2.83
CA LEU A 109 7.81 8.40 -1.92
C LEU A 109 8.92 7.72 -2.71
N THR A 110 10.13 7.81 -2.20
CA THR A 110 11.30 7.04 -2.63
C THR A 110 12.04 6.63 -1.35
N THR A 111 12.20 5.31 -1.14
CA THR A 111 12.92 4.81 0.03
C THR A 111 14.44 4.86 -0.20
N THR A 112 15.21 4.61 0.83
CA THR A 112 16.63 4.26 0.67
C THR A 112 16.74 2.85 0.08
N PHE A 113 17.88 2.52 -0.55
CA PHE A 113 18.15 1.17 -1.04
C PHE A 113 18.45 0.23 0.14
N ASN A 114 17.40 -0.34 0.74
CA ASN A 114 17.51 -1.35 1.78
C ASN A 114 16.24 -2.18 1.78
N ALA A 115 16.22 -3.25 1.02
CA ALA A 115 15.24 -4.29 1.27
C ALA A 115 15.70 -5.07 2.52
N VAL A 116 14.85 -5.23 3.51
CA VAL A 116 15.07 -6.24 4.54
C VAL A 116 14.72 -7.57 3.91
N ASP A 117 15.74 -8.23 3.37
CA ASP A 117 15.54 -9.49 2.66
C ASP A 117 15.43 -10.61 3.68
N THR A 118 14.27 -11.24 3.74
CA THR A 118 14.07 -12.46 4.52
C THR A 118 13.79 -13.60 3.56
N TYR A 119 14.78 -14.50 3.39
CA TYR A 119 14.61 -15.69 2.60
C TYR A 119 13.81 -16.75 3.37
N ASN A 120 12.69 -17.16 2.79
CA ASN A 120 11.90 -18.27 3.27
C ASN A 120 12.30 -19.55 2.50
N ALA A 121 13.13 -20.39 3.12
CA ALA A 121 13.63 -21.62 2.49
C ALA A 121 12.51 -22.64 2.21
N THR A 122 11.42 -22.66 3.01
CA THR A 122 10.29 -23.56 2.80
C THR A 122 9.42 -23.10 1.62
N GLY A 123 9.20 -21.79 1.49
CA GLY A 123 8.42 -21.20 0.39
C GLY A 123 9.25 -20.96 -0.87
N GLY A 124 10.58 -21.00 -0.79
CA GLY A 124 11.48 -20.76 -1.92
C GLY A 124 11.46 -19.33 -2.46
N TYR A 125 11.18 -18.33 -1.62
CA TYR A 125 11.11 -16.92 -2.00
C TYR A 125 11.81 -16.01 -0.99
N THR A 126 12.23 -14.84 -1.46
CA THR A 126 12.75 -13.75 -0.63
C THR A 126 11.66 -12.67 -0.52
N THR A 127 11.37 -12.24 0.70
CA THR A 127 10.45 -11.11 0.95
C THR A 127 11.24 -9.81 0.89
N LEU A 128 10.85 -8.91 -0.02
CA LEU A 128 11.40 -7.57 -0.16
C LEU A 128 10.48 -6.61 0.59
N SER A 129 10.79 -6.33 1.86
CA SER A 129 9.94 -5.53 2.75
C SER A 129 10.43 -4.10 2.88
N PHE A 130 9.48 -3.16 2.76
CA PHE A 130 9.70 -1.73 2.96
C PHE A 130 8.74 -1.25 4.04
N GLU A 131 9.28 -0.85 5.17
CA GLU A 131 8.50 -0.50 6.36
C GLU A 131 8.63 0.98 6.71
N ASN A 132 7.76 1.46 7.63
CA ASN A 132 7.76 2.83 8.13
C ASN A 132 7.62 3.88 7.00
N LEU A 133 6.81 3.58 5.99
CA LEU A 133 6.66 4.43 4.80
C LEU A 133 5.99 5.77 5.12
N GLY A 134 4.97 5.79 5.98
CA GLY A 134 4.31 7.00 6.44
C GLY A 134 3.67 7.83 5.32
N LEU A 135 3.28 7.23 4.20
CA LEU A 135 2.76 7.92 3.03
C LEU A 135 1.24 8.04 3.07
N SER A 136 0.73 9.27 3.11
CA SER A 136 -0.71 9.53 2.99
C SER A 136 -1.19 9.34 1.56
N LEU A 137 -2.25 8.53 1.38
CA LEU A 137 -2.86 8.20 0.11
C LEU A 137 -4.35 8.52 0.12
N ASN A 138 -4.86 9.05 -0.98
CA ASN A 138 -6.26 9.45 -1.12
C ASN A 138 -7.12 8.31 -1.69
N ALA A 139 -8.34 8.19 -1.19
CA ALA A 139 -9.35 7.29 -1.72
C ALA A 139 -9.60 7.53 -3.22
N GLY A 140 -9.87 6.47 -3.96
CA GLY A 140 -10.22 6.54 -5.38
C GLY A 140 -9.07 6.91 -6.32
N THR A 141 -7.92 7.31 -5.80
CA THR A 141 -6.72 7.60 -6.60
C THR A 141 -5.98 6.30 -6.87
N LYS A 142 -5.49 6.14 -8.11
CA LYS A 142 -4.65 5.00 -8.48
C LYS A 142 -3.18 5.36 -8.25
N TYR A 143 -2.45 4.41 -7.70
CA TYR A 143 -1.02 4.52 -7.39
C TYR A 143 -0.28 3.33 -7.97
N ILE A 144 1.03 3.46 -8.10
CA ILE A 144 1.94 2.37 -8.37
C ILE A 144 3.02 2.34 -7.28
N ALA A 145 3.24 1.18 -6.69
CA ALA A 145 4.42 0.87 -5.90
C ALA A 145 5.36 0.07 -6.80
N TYR A 146 6.59 0.53 -7.02
CA TYR A 146 7.51 -0.11 -7.95
C TYR A 146 8.93 -0.15 -7.43
N LEU A 147 9.65 -1.18 -7.87
CA LEU A 147 11.04 -1.45 -7.51
C LEU A 147 11.99 -0.84 -8.53
N THR A 148 13.09 -0.32 -8.01
CA THR A 148 14.34 -0.04 -8.77
C THR A 148 15.51 -0.66 -8.04
N SER A 149 16.63 -0.90 -8.71
CA SER A 149 17.88 -1.36 -8.08
C SER A 149 19.00 -0.35 -8.34
N SER A 150 19.88 -0.18 -7.36
CA SER A 150 21.10 0.61 -7.51
C SER A 150 22.20 -0.11 -8.32
N ASP A 151 22.08 -1.43 -8.46
CA ASP A 151 23.07 -2.26 -9.16
C ASP A 151 22.66 -2.42 -10.63
N ALA A 152 23.42 -1.78 -11.53
CA ALA A 152 23.17 -1.83 -12.97
C ALA A 152 23.43 -3.23 -13.57
N SER A 153 24.10 -4.11 -12.85
CA SER A 153 24.40 -5.49 -13.31
C SER A 153 23.30 -6.48 -12.92
N VAL A 154 22.33 -6.09 -12.10
CA VAL A 154 21.21 -6.96 -11.70
C VAL A 154 20.38 -7.33 -12.90
N THR A 155 20.25 -8.65 -13.14
CA THR A 155 19.48 -9.24 -14.23
C THR A 155 18.73 -10.48 -13.76
N GLY A 156 17.60 -10.79 -14.38
CA GLY A 156 16.91 -12.06 -14.21
C GLY A 156 16.28 -12.27 -12.84
N ILE A 157 16.07 -11.24 -12.05
CA ILE A 157 15.32 -11.37 -10.78
C ILE A 157 13.86 -11.67 -11.11
N GLN A 158 13.34 -12.76 -10.57
CA GLN A 158 11.98 -13.20 -10.80
C GLN A 158 11.10 -12.73 -9.65
N LEU A 159 10.18 -11.79 -9.91
CA LEU A 159 9.17 -11.37 -8.95
C LEU A 159 7.94 -12.26 -9.10
N SER A 160 7.47 -12.82 -8.01
CA SER A 160 6.29 -13.68 -7.99
C SER A 160 5.02 -12.91 -8.33
N ARG A 161 4.11 -13.51 -9.11
CA ARG A 161 2.83 -12.93 -9.49
C ARG A 161 1.68 -13.93 -9.40
N THR A 162 0.45 -13.45 -9.44
CA THR A 162 -0.74 -14.29 -9.45
C THR A 162 -0.86 -15.09 -10.75
N GLN A 163 -1.47 -16.27 -10.69
CA GLN A 163 -1.77 -17.08 -11.87
C GLN A 163 -3.03 -16.59 -12.61
N THR A 164 -3.95 -15.96 -11.88
CA THR A 164 -5.21 -15.46 -12.40
C THR A 164 -5.26 -13.94 -12.26
N ALA A 165 -6.05 -13.30 -13.10
CA ALA A 165 -6.24 -11.85 -13.09
C ALA A 165 -6.95 -11.33 -11.84
N ALA A 166 -7.68 -12.18 -11.12
CA ALA A 166 -8.47 -11.75 -9.98
C ALA A 166 -7.56 -11.51 -8.77
N ASP A 167 -7.38 -10.25 -8.43
CA ASP A 167 -6.92 -9.85 -7.11
C ASP A 167 -8.12 -9.79 -6.17
N SER A 168 -8.24 -10.79 -5.30
CA SER A 168 -9.38 -10.93 -4.38
C SER A 168 -9.40 -9.87 -3.27
N THR A 169 -8.34 -9.07 -3.15
CA THR A 169 -8.25 -8.02 -2.12
C THR A 169 -9.02 -6.76 -2.49
N GLY A 170 -9.32 -6.56 -3.78
CA GLY A 170 -9.86 -5.30 -4.30
C GLY A 170 -8.86 -4.13 -4.25
N PHE A 171 -7.64 -4.37 -3.77
CA PHE A 171 -6.57 -3.38 -3.66
C PHE A 171 -5.73 -3.34 -4.93
N GLY A 172 -5.25 -4.51 -5.40
CA GLY A 172 -4.38 -4.61 -6.56
C GLY A 172 -5.15 -4.50 -7.89
N LEU A 173 -4.62 -3.70 -8.81
CA LEU A 173 -5.19 -3.45 -10.14
C LEU A 173 -4.37 -4.08 -11.27
N GLY A 174 -3.25 -4.69 -10.97
CA GLY A 174 -2.36 -5.34 -11.92
C GLY A 174 -0.90 -4.94 -11.74
N HIS A 175 0.03 -5.79 -12.19
CA HIS A 175 1.43 -5.42 -12.21
C HIS A 175 1.75 -4.59 -13.46
N ALA A 176 2.69 -3.66 -13.30
CA ALA A 176 3.18 -2.85 -14.39
C ALA A 176 4.71 -2.94 -14.47
N TYR A 177 5.25 -2.80 -15.64
CA TYR A 177 6.69 -2.74 -15.86
C TYR A 177 7.04 -1.63 -16.85
N ASN A 178 8.23 -1.06 -16.70
CA ASN A 178 8.78 -0.11 -17.66
C ASN A 178 9.80 -0.82 -18.52
N SER A 179 9.61 -0.79 -19.83
CA SER A 179 10.50 -1.43 -20.79
C SER A 179 11.83 -0.69 -20.90
N THR A 180 12.92 -1.43 -21.08
CA THR A 180 14.21 -0.88 -21.47
C THR A 180 14.24 -0.38 -22.92
N ILE A 181 13.21 -0.71 -23.71
CA ILE A 181 13.13 -0.32 -25.12
C ILE A 181 12.77 1.18 -25.19
N PRO A 182 13.60 2.02 -25.83
CA PRO A 182 13.30 3.43 -25.97
C PRO A 182 11.91 3.69 -26.60
N GLY A 183 11.15 4.56 -25.99
CA GLY A 183 9.79 4.91 -26.47
C GLY A 183 8.67 4.00 -25.97
N GLN A 184 8.99 2.93 -25.26
CA GLN A 184 8.00 2.06 -24.65
C GLN A 184 7.81 2.38 -23.17
N GLY A 185 7.25 3.35 -22.69
CA GLY A 185 7.06 3.66 -21.27
C GLY A 185 6.48 2.50 -20.43
N TRP A 186 5.74 2.81 -19.42
CA TRP A 186 5.11 1.82 -18.56
C TRP A 186 4.04 1.00 -19.29
N GLN A 187 4.04 -0.30 -19.07
CA GLN A 187 3.08 -1.25 -19.62
C GLN A 187 2.36 -2.02 -18.51
N LEU A 188 1.09 -2.28 -18.72
CA LEU A 188 0.26 -3.12 -17.86
C LEU A 188 -0.12 -4.38 -18.67
N PRO A 189 0.53 -5.53 -18.43
CA PRO A 189 0.29 -6.71 -19.26
C PRO A 189 -1.10 -7.28 -19.01
N PHE A 190 -1.80 -7.54 -20.12
CA PHE A 190 -3.13 -8.14 -20.15
C PHE A 190 -3.05 -9.53 -20.78
N ASN A 191 -3.54 -10.55 -20.11
CA ASN A 191 -3.47 -11.93 -20.59
C ASN A 191 -4.79 -12.51 -21.13
N GLY A 192 -5.73 -11.66 -21.50
CA GLY A 192 -7.07 -12.08 -21.99
C GLY A 192 -8.10 -12.32 -20.87
N ASN A 193 -7.67 -12.63 -19.66
CA ASN A 193 -8.52 -12.83 -18.49
C ASN A 193 -8.46 -11.66 -17.48
N GLY A 194 -7.74 -10.61 -17.81
CA GLY A 194 -7.50 -9.45 -16.98
C GLY A 194 -6.01 -9.21 -16.65
N PHE A 195 -5.75 -8.26 -15.77
CA PHE A 195 -4.39 -7.91 -15.40
C PHE A 195 -3.89 -8.80 -14.26
N LEU A 196 -2.74 -9.43 -14.43
CA LEU A 196 -2.08 -10.19 -13.38
C LEU A 196 -1.49 -9.23 -12.36
N SER A 197 -1.56 -9.56 -11.08
CA SER A 197 -0.92 -8.81 -10.00
C SER A 197 0.41 -9.45 -9.60
N LEU A 198 1.40 -8.64 -9.20
CA LEU A 198 2.50 -9.17 -8.40
C LEU A 198 1.95 -9.73 -7.09
N GLN A 199 2.64 -10.68 -6.51
CA GLN A 199 2.37 -11.03 -5.12
C GLN A 199 2.91 -9.92 -4.22
N TYR A 200 2.07 -9.42 -3.35
CA TYR A 200 2.39 -8.31 -2.45
C TYR A 200 1.69 -8.47 -1.09
N THR A 201 2.23 -7.75 -0.12
CA THR A 201 1.54 -7.43 1.13
C THR A 201 1.67 -5.94 1.39
N ALA A 202 0.56 -5.26 1.59
CA ALA A 202 0.52 -3.84 1.94
C ALA A 202 -0.23 -3.65 3.26
N VAL A 203 0.31 -2.82 4.15
CA VAL A 203 -0.32 -2.46 5.42
C VAL A 203 -0.65 -0.98 5.39
N THR A 204 -1.90 -0.66 5.68
CA THR A 204 -2.37 0.72 5.77
C THR A 204 -3.02 0.98 7.12
N ALA A 205 -3.00 2.24 7.55
CA ALA A 205 -3.80 2.72 8.68
C ALA A 205 -4.83 3.73 8.16
N ALA A 206 -6.05 3.67 8.66
CA ALA A 206 -7.06 4.67 8.32
C ALA A 206 -6.61 6.04 8.84
N VAL A 207 -6.75 7.07 8.01
CA VAL A 207 -6.56 8.46 8.42
C VAL A 207 -7.92 8.96 8.93
N PRO A 208 -8.04 9.35 10.21
CA PRO A 208 -9.29 9.90 10.72
C PRO A 208 -9.68 11.13 9.90
N GLU A 209 -10.93 11.15 9.42
CA GLU A 209 -11.43 12.28 8.64
C GLU A 209 -11.46 13.57 9.48
N PRO A 210 -11.27 14.74 8.88
CA PRO A 210 -11.36 16.03 9.59
C PRO A 210 -12.66 16.21 10.35
N GLU A 211 -13.75 15.62 9.84
CA GLU A 211 -15.07 15.62 10.48
C GLU A 211 -15.06 14.89 11.82
N SER A 212 -14.29 13.81 11.96
CA SER A 212 -14.15 13.07 13.21
C SER A 212 -13.50 13.94 14.29
N TYR A 213 -12.50 14.74 13.94
CA TYR A 213 -11.91 15.71 14.86
C TYR A 213 -12.88 16.84 15.20
N ALA A 214 -13.63 17.34 14.22
CA ALA A 214 -14.64 18.39 14.43
C ALA A 214 -15.74 17.90 15.38
N LEU A 215 -16.24 16.68 15.22
CA LEU A 215 -17.21 16.06 16.12
C LEU A 215 -16.66 15.86 17.53
N MET A 216 -15.40 15.44 17.64
CA MET A 216 -14.73 15.30 18.93
C MET A 216 -14.61 16.66 19.65
N PHE A 217 -14.19 17.71 18.97
CA PHE A 217 -14.11 19.06 19.53
C PHE A 217 -15.49 19.62 19.90
N ALA A 218 -16.49 19.42 19.02
CA ALA A 218 -17.87 19.82 19.32
C ALA A 218 -18.41 19.10 20.55
N GLY A 219 -18.16 17.79 20.67
CA GLY A 219 -18.53 17.01 21.86
C GLY A 219 -17.86 17.52 23.13
N MET A 220 -16.56 17.82 23.09
CA MET A 220 -15.84 18.40 24.23
C MET A 220 -16.39 19.78 24.62
N ALA A 221 -16.71 20.64 23.64
CA ALA A 221 -17.30 21.95 23.90
C ALA A 221 -18.67 21.86 24.57
N LEU A 222 -19.54 20.93 24.12
CA LEU A 222 -20.85 20.69 24.72
C LEU A 222 -20.75 20.21 26.17
N VAL A 223 -19.81 19.31 26.45
CA VAL A 223 -19.54 18.83 27.82
C VAL A 223 -19.05 19.97 28.70
N GLY A 224 -18.11 20.78 28.21
CA GLY A 224 -17.59 21.94 28.91
C GLY A 224 -18.70 22.96 29.25
N ALA A 225 -19.58 23.25 28.29
CA ALA A 225 -20.72 24.12 28.51
C ALA A 225 -21.71 23.57 29.55
N ALA A 226 -21.99 22.27 29.49
CA ALA A 226 -22.87 21.60 30.45
C ALA A 226 -22.31 21.64 31.90
N VAL A 227 -21.00 21.40 32.04
CA VAL A 227 -20.32 21.47 33.33
C VAL A 227 -20.32 22.89 33.89
N LYS A 228 -20.00 23.89 33.07
CA LYS A 228 -20.02 25.30 33.47
C LYS A 228 -21.42 25.76 33.91
N ARG A 229 -22.48 25.40 33.16
CA ARG A 229 -23.86 25.71 33.53
C ARG A 229 -24.27 25.11 34.87
N ARG A 230 -23.78 23.90 35.17
CA ARG A 230 -24.08 23.23 36.43
C ARG A 230 -23.38 23.87 37.61
N GLN A 231 -22.12 24.32 37.43
CA GLN A 231 -21.38 25.06 38.46
C GLN A 231 -22.07 26.38 38.83
N ASN A 232 -22.54 27.12 37.80
CA ASN A 232 -23.22 28.39 38.01
C ASN A 232 -24.58 28.24 38.73
N ASN A 233 -25.24 27.08 38.65
CA ASN A 233 -26.49 26.82 39.35
C ASN A 233 -26.34 26.31 40.78
N GLN A 234 -25.10 26.11 41.24
CA GLN A 234 -24.77 25.67 42.60
C GLN A 234 -24.15 26.77 43.47
N ALA A 235 -23.86 27.91 42.88
CA ALA A 235 -23.42 29.14 43.55
C ALA A 235 -24.60 30.08 43.80
#